data_24b1a932e340af7d1ccabee632ee8fb6
#
_entry.id   24b1a932e340af7d1ccabee632ee8fb6
#
_cell.length_a   1.000
_cell.length_b   1.000
_cell.length_c   1.000
_cell.angle_alpha   90.00
_cell.angle_beta   90.00
_cell.angle_gamma   90.00
#
_symmetry.space_group_name_H-M   'P 1'
#
loop_
_entity.id
_entity.type
_entity.pdbx_description
1 polymer ?
#
loop_
_entity_poly.entity_id
_entity_poly.type
_entity_poly.pdbx_seq_one_letter_code
_entity_poly.pdbx_strand_id
1 'polypeptide(L)'
;LTSPYLFQAKAVGASLIVHSLSKHIAGHAQALGGVLINTGLYDWSSYANILAAYQKGDPLTWGMTQVKKKGLRDMGATLAAEPAHRIAIGAETLALRLDKACANAMALAQMLDSHPLVQQVRYPGLRSHDQHERAGELFGQRYGTLLSFTLNASLDCIEYLNRLRVPVLATHVGDTRTLALPAAHTIYHEMGAQMREKMGIDDNLIRVSVGIEDTEDLLRDFGQALD
;
A
#
# COMPACT_ATOMS: atom_id res chain seq x y z
N LEU A 1 -0.31 -4.25 -1.74
CA LEU A 1 0.45 -3.22 -1.03
C LEU A 1 0.93 -3.66 0.35
N THR A 2 0.16 -4.50 1.06
CA THR A 2 0.46 -4.95 2.43
C THR A 2 1.74 -5.77 2.57
N SER A 3 2.27 -6.33 1.49
CA SER A 3 3.37 -7.32 1.50
C SER A 3 3.02 -8.66 2.16
N PRO A 4 3.80 -9.72 1.92
CA PRO A 4 3.59 -11.01 2.58
C PRO A 4 3.92 -10.99 4.09
N TYR A 5 4.61 -9.96 4.58
CA TYR A 5 4.90 -9.80 6.00
C TYR A 5 3.66 -9.43 6.82
N LEU A 6 2.82 -8.54 6.30
CA LEU A 6 1.60 -8.12 7.01
C LEU A 6 0.41 -9.04 6.73
N PHE A 7 0.32 -9.64 5.51
CA PHE A 7 -0.84 -10.38 5.11
C PHE A 7 -0.49 -11.69 4.39
N GLN A 8 -0.91 -12.81 4.97
CA GLN A 8 -0.70 -14.16 4.45
C GLN A 8 -1.87 -14.58 3.55
N ALA A 9 -1.88 -14.11 2.30
CA ALA A 9 -2.99 -14.32 1.37
C ALA A 9 -3.30 -15.80 1.09
N LYS A 10 -2.30 -16.71 1.14
CA LYS A 10 -2.52 -18.16 1.02
C LYS A 10 -3.38 -18.70 2.14
N ALA A 11 -3.24 -18.19 3.37
CA ALA A 11 -4.00 -18.65 4.53
C ALA A 11 -5.51 -18.35 4.41
N VAL A 12 -5.90 -17.38 3.60
CA VAL A 12 -7.30 -17.04 3.30
C VAL A 12 -7.79 -17.63 1.97
N GLY A 13 -7.05 -18.58 1.39
CA GLY A 13 -7.47 -19.33 0.20
C GLY A 13 -7.14 -18.67 -1.15
N ALA A 14 -6.30 -17.64 -1.19
CA ALA A 14 -5.91 -17.03 -2.46
C ALA A 14 -5.09 -18.01 -3.31
N SER A 15 -5.54 -18.27 -4.54
CA SER A 15 -4.88 -19.18 -5.49
C SER A 15 -3.72 -18.51 -6.23
N LEU A 16 -3.87 -17.22 -6.56
CA LEU A 16 -2.85 -16.39 -7.16
C LEU A 16 -2.65 -15.13 -6.30
N ILE A 17 -1.41 -14.76 -6.10
CA ILE A 17 -1.04 -13.55 -5.34
C ILE A 17 -0.20 -12.65 -6.23
N VAL A 18 -0.55 -11.37 -6.28
CA VAL A 18 0.22 -10.34 -6.99
C VAL A 18 0.77 -9.35 -5.99
N HIS A 19 2.09 -9.12 -6.03
CA HIS A 19 2.70 -8.04 -5.28
C HIS A 19 3.39 -7.04 -6.21
N SER A 20 3.20 -5.75 -5.91
CA SER A 20 4.08 -4.71 -6.42
C SER A 20 5.40 -4.76 -5.64
N LEU A 21 6.45 -5.23 -6.28
CA LEU A 21 7.80 -5.23 -5.69
C LEU A 21 8.35 -3.80 -5.55
N SER A 22 7.84 -2.86 -6.38
CA SER A 22 8.21 -1.43 -6.35
C SER A 22 7.86 -0.71 -5.05
N LYS A 23 6.94 -1.28 -4.26
CA LYS A 23 6.40 -0.65 -3.03
C LYS A 23 7.21 -1.10 -1.81
N HIS A 24 6.55 -1.47 -0.73
CA HIS A 24 7.20 -1.85 0.54
C HIS A 24 8.31 -2.90 0.41
N ILE A 25 8.22 -3.81 -0.58
CA ILE A 25 9.21 -4.89 -0.71
C ILE A 25 10.59 -4.30 -1.07
N ALA A 26 10.67 -3.47 -2.11
CA ALA A 26 11.90 -2.72 -2.41
C ALA A 26 12.16 -1.58 -1.40
N GLY A 27 11.10 -0.86 -1.02
CA GLY A 27 11.04 0.06 0.11
C GLY A 27 11.75 1.41 -0.03
N HIS A 28 12.50 1.67 -1.09
CA HIS A 28 13.37 2.86 -1.21
C HIS A 28 13.08 3.65 -2.49
N ALA A 29 11.92 3.44 -3.12
CA ALA A 29 11.57 4.02 -4.42
C ALA A 29 12.65 3.82 -5.51
N GLN A 30 13.44 2.75 -5.42
CA GLN A 30 14.66 2.55 -6.19
C GLN A 30 14.53 1.57 -7.35
N ALA A 31 13.40 0.84 -7.46
CA ALA A 31 13.19 -0.16 -8.50
C ALA A 31 11.71 -0.34 -8.81
N LEU A 32 11.42 -0.67 -10.07
CA LEU A 32 10.10 -1.09 -10.51
C LEU A 32 10.09 -2.61 -10.70
N GLY A 33 9.06 -3.27 -10.20
CA GLY A 33 8.90 -4.71 -10.39
C GLY A 33 7.58 -5.23 -9.85
N GLY A 34 7.22 -6.41 -10.29
CA GLY A 34 6.07 -7.15 -9.82
C GLY A 34 6.37 -8.63 -9.71
N VAL A 35 5.59 -9.33 -8.90
CA VAL A 35 5.65 -10.79 -8.79
C VAL A 35 4.25 -11.38 -8.80
N LEU A 36 4.10 -12.46 -9.55
CA LEU A 36 2.93 -13.33 -9.51
C LEU A 36 3.32 -14.65 -8.88
N ILE A 37 2.59 -15.06 -7.86
CA ILE A 37 2.83 -16.27 -7.07
C ILE A 37 1.65 -17.20 -7.24
N ASN A 38 1.89 -18.45 -7.67
CA ASN A 38 0.94 -19.54 -7.60
C ASN A 38 1.05 -20.21 -6.23
N THR A 39 -0.04 -20.25 -5.47
CA THR A 39 -0.06 -20.86 -4.14
C THR A 39 -0.22 -22.38 -4.15
N GLY A 40 -0.54 -22.94 -5.32
CA GLY A 40 -0.84 -24.37 -5.49
C GLY A 40 -2.19 -24.81 -4.95
N LEU A 41 -3.12 -23.89 -4.71
CA LEU A 41 -4.47 -24.21 -4.19
C LEU A 41 -5.52 -24.42 -5.28
N TYR A 42 -5.23 -24.03 -6.54
CA TYR A 42 -6.20 -24.10 -7.61
C TYR A 42 -5.81 -25.18 -8.63
N ASP A 43 -6.75 -26.13 -8.87
CA ASP A 43 -6.65 -27.12 -9.93
C ASP A 43 -7.10 -26.51 -11.27
N TRP A 44 -6.14 -26.33 -12.18
CA TRP A 44 -6.37 -25.72 -13.48
C TRP A 44 -7.01 -26.63 -14.49
N SER A 45 -7.25 -27.93 -14.19
CA SER A 45 -7.87 -28.88 -15.10
C SER A 45 -9.29 -28.48 -15.52
N SER A 46 -10.02 -27.78 -14.63
CA SER A 46 -11.34 -27.24 -14.93
C SER A 46 -11.35 -25.89 -15.65
N TYR A 47 -10.18 -25.25 -15.83
CA TYR A 47 -10.10 -23.93 -16.46
C TYR A 47 -9.94 -24.07 -17.98
N ALA A 48 -11.00 -23.76 -18.72
CA ALA A 48 -11.11 -24.02 -20.17
C ALA A 48 -10.05 -23.32 -21.05
N ASN A 49 -9.43 -22.25 -20.58
CA ASN A 49 -8.51 -21.42 -21.37
C ASN A 49 -7.03 -21.79 -21.24
N ILE A 50 -6.70 -22.94 -20.64
CA ILE A 50 -5.33 -23.47 -20.68
C ILE A 50 -5.10 -24.16 -22.02
N LEU A 51 -4.10 -23.71 -22.77
CA LEU A 51 -3.71 -24.35 -24.03
C LEU A 51 -3.28 -25.80 -23.82
N ALA A 52 -3.72 -26.73 -24.67
CA ALA A 52 -3.39 -28.16 -24.57
C ALA A 52 -1.89 -28.45 -24.49
N ALA A 53 -1.05 -27.61 -25.11
CA ALA A 53 0.41 -27.73 -25.04
C ALA A 53 0.97 -27.53 -23.61
N TYR A 54 0.23 -26.87 -22.71
CA TYR A 54 0.62 -26.58 -21.33
C TYR A 54 -0.09 -27.48 -20.31
N GLN A 55 -1.03 -28.31 -20.74
CA GLN A 55 -1.73 -29.30 -19.92
C GLN A 55 -0.87 -30.55 -19.73
N LYS A 56 0.30 -30.41 -19.11
CA LYS A 56 1.25 -31.49 -18.89
C LYS A 56 1.71 -31.49 -17.43
N GLY A 57 1.88 -32.70 -16.87
CA GLY A 57 2.28 -32.88 -15.47
C GLY A 57 1.17 -32.48 -14.50
N ASP A 58 1.56 -31.92 -13.35
CA ASP A 58 0.64 -31.56 -12.28
C ASP A 58 -0.29 -30.40 -12.69
N PRO A 59 -1.63 -30.61 -12.68
CA PRO A 59 -2.62 -29.58 -13.02
C PRO A 59 -2.50 -28.30 -12.17
N LEU A 60 -2.00 -28.37 -10.94
CA LEU A 60 -1.77 -27.20 -10.08
C LEU A 60 -0.76 -26.23 -10.65
N THR A 61 0.06 -26.65 -11.63
CA THR A 61 1.12 -25.82 -12.25
C THR A 61 0.78 -25.28 -13.64
N TRP A 62 -0.29 -25.77 -14.29
CA TRP A 62 -0.59 -25.43 -15.68
C TRP A 62 -0.79 -23.94 -15.93
N GLY A 63 -1.55 -23.26 -15.07
CA GLY A 63 -1.76 -21.82 -15.19
C GLY A 63 -0.47 -21.02 -15.12
N MET A 64 0.42 -21.34 -14.18
CA MET A 64 1.72 -20.68 -14.08
C MET A 64 2.63 -21.02 -15.26
N THR A 65 2.58 -22.23 -15.77
CA THR A 65 3.30 -22.63 -17.00
C THR A 65 2.84 -21.79 -18.19
N GLN A 66 1.54 -21.60 -18.35
CA GLN A 66 0.98 -20.75 -19.41
C GLN A 66 1.40 -19.27 -19.24
N VAL A 67 1.33 -18.73 -18.03
CA VAL A 67 1.80 -17.36 -17.74
C VAL A 67 3.26 -17.19 -18.12
N LYS A 68 4.14 -18.12 -17.75
CA LYS A 68 5.58 -18.06 -18.09
C LYS A 68 5.81 -18.17 -19.60
N LYS A 69 5.15 -19.10 -20.27
CA LYS A 69 5.41 -19.39 -21.68
C LYS A 69 4.72 -18.41 -22.65
N LYS A 70 3.48 -18.00 -22.36
CA LYS A 70 2.71 -17.07 -23.19
C LYS A 70 2.86 -15.62 -22.73
N GLY A 71 2.81 -15.36 -21.43
CA GLY A 71 2.91 -14.01 -20.89
C GLY A 71 4.36 -13.51 -20.92
N LEU A 72 5.19 -14.01 -20.04
CA LEU A 72 6.55 -13.48 -19.87
C LEU A 72 7.43 -13.67 -21.10
N ARG A 73 7.49 -14.89 -21.64
CA ARG A 73 8.36 -15.18 -22.78
C ARG A 73 7.97 -14.39 -24.02
N ASP A 74 6.68 -14.45 -24.39
CA ASP A 74 6.21 -13.91 -25.68
C ASP A 74 6.06 -12.38 -25.63
N MET A 75 5.70 -11.80 -24.47
CA MET A 75 5.57 -10.35 -24.28
C MET A 75 6.87 -9.68 -23.81
N GLY A 76 7.83 -10.43 -23.30
CA GLY A 76 9.12 -9.91 -22.88
C GLY A 76 9.11 -9.05 -21.60
N ALA A 77 8.03 -9.04 -20.84
CA ALA A 77 7.87 -8.25 -19.61
C ALA A 77 8.64 -8.86 -18.42
N THR A 78 9.93 -9.11 -18.59
CA THR A 78 10.79 -9.76 -17.59
C THR A 78 11.61 -8.73 -16.84
N LEU A 79 11.65 -8.86 -15.51
CA LEU A 79 12.45 -8.00 -14.64
C LEU A 79 13.95 -8.14 -14.96
N ALA A 80 14.64 -7.01 -15.20
CA ALA A 80 16.07 -7.00 -15.43
C ALA A 80 16.87 -7.31 -14.14
N ALA A 81 18.12 -7.74 -14.29
CA ALA A 81 18.94 -8.19 -13.16
C ALA A 81 19.23 -7.09 -12.13
N GLU A 82 19.46 -5.87 -12.59
CA GLU A 82 19.76 -4.73 -11.70
C GLU A 82 18.56 -4.33 -10.82
N PRO A 83 17.35 -4.10 -11.33
CA PRO A 83 16.16 -3.91 -10.48
C PRO A 83 15.89 -5.12 -9.57
N ALA A 84 16.10 -6.36 -10.04
CA ALA A 84 15.93 -7.55 -9.21
C ALA A 84 16.87 -7.55 -7.99
N HIS A 85 18.13 -7.18 -8.20
CA HIS A 85 19.12 -7.05 -7.14
C HIS A 85 18.72 -5.97 -6.11
N ARG A 86 18.32 -4.79 -6.55
CA ARG A 86 17.84 -3.72 -5.65
C ARG A 86 16.63 -4.14 -4.83
N ILE A 87 15.68 -4.83 -5.46
CA ILE A 87 14.49 -5.36 -4.78
C ILE A 87 14.91 -6.40 -3.72
N ALA A 88 15.84 -7.31 -4.04
CA ALA A 88 16.34 -8.31 -3.11
C ALA A 88 16.96 -7.67 -1.87
N ILE A 89 17.85 -6.68 -2.05
CA ILE A 89 18.45 -5.92 -0.93
C ILE A 89 17.35 -5.22 -0.10
N GLY A 90 16.39 -4.57 -0.74
CA GLY A 90 15.27 -3.92 -0.04
C GLY A 90 14.43 -4.91 0.78
N ALA A 91 14.24 -6.12 0.27
CA ALA A 91 13.47 -7.16 0.95
C ALA A 91 14.11 -7.64 2.27
N GLU A 92 15.44 -7.58 2.41
CA GLU A 92 16.16 -7.99 3.62
C GLU A 92 15.73 -7.21 4.88
N THR A 93 15.37 -5.94 4.70
CA THR A 93 14.93 -5.06 5.81
C THR A 93 13.43 -4.87 5.88
N LEU A 94 12.64 -5.63 5.10
CA LEU A 94 11.20 -5.44 4.97
C LEU A 94 10.47 -5.47 6.32
N ALA A 95 10.77 -6.45 7.17
CA ALA A 95 10.12 -6.60 8.47
C ALA A 95 10.41 -5.40 9.40
N LEU A 96 11.68 -5.02 9.52
CA LEU A 96 12.10 -3.87 10.35
C LEU A 96 11.44 -2.57 9.91
N ARG A 97 11.40 -2.33 8.60
CA ARG A 97 10.76 -1.12 8.04
C ARG A 97 9.26 -1.11 8.27
N LEU A 98 8.59 -2.24 8.06
CA LEU A 98 7.14 -2.30 8.25
C LEU A 98 6.75 -2.22 9.72
N ASP A 99 7.49 -2.82 10.64
CA ASP A 99 7.21 -2.69 12.07
C ASP A 99 7.32 -1.22 12.52
N LYS A 100 8.38 -0.52 12.12
CA LYS A 100 8.55 0.91 12.44
C LYS A 100 7.49 1.78 11.78
N ALA A 101 7.23 1.59 10.49
CA ALA A 101 6.26 2.40 9.75
C ALA A 101 4.81 2.17 10.23
N CYS A 102 4.44 0.93 10.61
CA CYS A 102 3.12 0.65 11.19
C CYS A 102 2.97 1.30 12.59
N ALA A 103 4.03 1.27 13.41
CA ALA A 103 4.02 1.95 14.70
C ALA A 103 3.88 3.48 14.53
N ASN A 104 4.63 4.07 13.61
CA ASN A 104 4.51 5.47 13.25
C ASN A 104 3.11 5.83 12.74
N ALA A 105 2.52 4.98 11.87
CA ALA A 105 1.17 5.19 11.34
C ALA A 105 0.10 5.17 12.45
N MET A 106 0.24 4.27 13.42
CA MET A 106 -0.66 4.22 14.57
C MET A 106 -0.55 5.49 15.43
N ALA A 107 0.67 5.90 15.77
CA ALA A 107 0.89 7.11 16.58
C ALA A 107 0.36 8.36 15.87
N LEU A 108 0.64 8.49 14.59
CA LEU A 108 0.15 9.61 13.78
C LEU A 108 -1.39 9.61 13.66
N ALA A 109 -1.99 8.44 13.41
CA ALA A 109 -3.45 8.32 13.33
C ALA A 109 -4.14 8.72 14.64
N GLN A 110 -3.59 8.30 15.81
CA GLN A 110 -4.11 8.66 17.13
C GLN A 110 -3.99 10.16 17.40
N MET A 111 -2.85 10.77 17.06
CA MET A 111 -2.65 12.21 17.24
C MET A 111 -3.65 13.01 16.38
N LEU A 112 -3.78 12.64 15.11
CA LEU A 112 -4.71 13.32 14.19
C LEU A 112 -6.18 13.12 14.59
N ASP A 113 -6.57 11.92 15.05
CA ASP A 113 -7.95 11.60 15.45
C ASP A 113 -8.40 12.40 16.69
N SER A 114 -7.45 12.82 17.52
CA SER A 114 -7.71 13.66 18.71
C SER A 114 -7.70 15.17 18.42
N HIS A 115 -7.31 15.60 17.21
CA HIS A 115 -7.10 17.02 16.94
C HIS A 115 -8.37 17.72 16.45
N PRO A 116 -8.76 18.91 17.02
CA PRO A 116 -10.02 19.57 16.69
C PRO A 116 -10.14 20.08 15.25
N LEU A 117 -9.03 20.30 14.54
CA LEU A 117 -9.02 20.69 13.13
C LEU A 117 -9.07 19.51 12.15
N VAL A 118 -9.08 18.28 12.65
CA VAL A 118 -9.23 17.06 11.85
C VAL A 118 -10.66 16.57 11.98
N GLN A 119 -11.36 16.52 10.86
CA GLN A 119 -12.76 16.09 10.81
C GLN A 119 -12.90 14.57 10.92
N GLN A 120 -12.01 13.83 10.28
CA GLN A 120 -12.03 12.36 10.24
C GLN A 120 -10.65 11.79 9.95
N VAL A 121 -10.30 10.69 10.61
CA VAL A 121 -9.15 9.84 10.27
C VAL A 121 -9.65 8.47 9.83
N ARG A 122 -9.14 7.98 8.71
CA ARG A 122 -9.41 6.63 8.21
C ARG A 122 -8.15 5.78 8.32
N TYR A 123 -8.07 4.99 9.36
CA TYR A 123 -6.98 4.05 9.61
C TYR A 123 -7.52 2.83 10.37
N PRO A 124 -7.36 1.61 9.85
CA PRO A 124 -7.97 0.42 10.48
C PRO A 124 -7.40 0.08 11.86
N GLY A 125 -6.28 0.70 12.26
CA GLY A 125 -5.73 0.59 13.62
C GLY A 125 -6.51 1.37 14.69
N LEU A 126 -7.32 2.36 14.31
CA LEU A 126 -8.17 3.05 15.26
C LEU A 126 -9.39 2.19 15.65
N ARG A 127 -9.74 2.17 16.94
CA ARG A 127 -10.90 1.39 17.43
C ARG A 127 -12.24 1.89 16.86
N SER A 128 -12.29 3.14 16.44
CA SER A 128 -13.44 3.77 15.79
C SER A 128 -13.65 3.32 14.34
N HIS A 129 -12.68 2.63 13.73
CA HIS A 129 -12.77 2.17 12.34
C HIS A 129 -13.62 0.92 12.22
N ASP A 130 -14.59 0.89 11.29
CA ASP A 130 -15.56 -0.19 11.09
C ASP A 130 -14.91 -1.58 10.87
N GLN A 131 -13.71 -1.62 10.32
CA GLN A 131 -12.96 -2.85 10.02
C GLN A 131 -11.84 -3.12 11.03
N HIS A 132 -11.83 -2.47 12.20
CA HIS A 132 -10.74 -2.60 13.15
C HIS A 132 -10.49 -4.05 13.59
N GLU A 133 -11.54 -4.76 14.03
CA GLU A 133 -11.45 -6.16 14.45
C GLU A 133 -10.97 -7.06 13.33
N ARG A 134 -11.57 -6.92 12.14
CA ARG A 134 -11.18 -7.69 10.96
C ARG A 134 -9.74 -7.44 10.54
N ALA A 135 -9.28 -6.20 10.60
CA ALA A 135 -7.89 -5.86 10.33
C ALA A 135 -6.94 -6.45 11.38
N GLY A 136 -7.34 -6.45 12.65
CA GLY A 136 -6.60 -7.10 13.73
C GLY A 136 -6.41 -8.61 13.50
N GLU A 137 -7.46 -9.31 13.06
CA GLU A 137 -7.39 -10.73 12.70
C GLU A 137 -6.44 -11.01 11.53
N LEU A 138 -6.48 -10.17 10.48
CA LEU A 138 -5.74 -10.39 9.23
C LEU A 138 -4.28 -9.94 9.30
N PHE A 139 -3.99 -8.85 10.02
CA PHE A 139 -2.68 -8.18 10.03
C PHE A 139 -1.97 -8.27 11.39
N GLY A 140 -2.59 -8.89 12.38
CA GLY A 140 -2.14 -8.81 13.77
C GLY A 140 -2.24 -7.36 14.27
N GLN A 141 -1.32 -6.92 15.09
CA GLN A 141 -1.35 -5.56 15.64
C GLN A 141 -0.68 -4.49 14.74
N ARG A 142 -0.45 -4.78 13.45
CA ARG A 142 0.33 -3.92 12.56
C ARG A 142 -0.48 -3.01 11.65
N TYR A 143 -1.71 -3.19 11.41
CA TYR A 143 -2.72 -2.41 10.66
C TYR A 143 -2.27 -1.69 9.35
N GLY A 144 -0.99 -1.76 8.97
CA GLY A 144 -0.44 -1.14 7.75
C GLY A 144 0.13 0.26 7.95
N THR A 145 0.65 0.82 6.87
CA THR A 145 1.38 2.10 6.86
C THR A 145 0.62 3.23 6.15
N LEU A 146 -0.57 2.94 5.63
CA LEU A 146 -1.36 3.87 4.84
C LEU A 146 -2.55 4.36 5.66
N LEU A 147 -2.66 5.66 5.85
CA LEU A 147 -3.81 6.32 6.45
C LEU A 147 -4.30 7.47 5.56
N SER A 148 -5.49 7.93 5.81
CA SER A 148 -5.98 9.20 5.28
C SER A 148 -6.75 9.96 6.34
N PHE A 149 -6.76 11.28 6.22
CA PHE A 149 -7.53 12.14 7.08
C PHE A 149 -8.10 13.32 6.31
N THR A 150 -9.20 13.86 6.77
CA THR A 150 -9.86 15.04 6.21
C THR A 150 -9.74 16.17 7.23
N LEU A 151 -9.23 17.31 6.79
CA LEU A 151 -9.24 18.54 7.58
C LEU A 151 -10.64 19.15 7.60
N ASN A 152 -10.99 19.85 8.66
CA ASN A 152 -12.24 20.61 8.67
C ASN A 152 -12.12 21.84 7.73
N ALA A 153 -13.25 22.46 7.39
CA ALA A 153 -13.31 23.52 6.39
C ALA A 153 -12.58 24.83 6.76
N SER A 154 -12.03 24.94 7.97
CA SER A 154 -11.28 26.11 8.41
C SER A 154 -9.83 26.11 7.97
N LEU A 155 -9.32 24.97 7.48
CA LEU A 155 -7.94 24.81 7.02
C LEU A 155 -7.91 24.13 5.65
N ASP A 156 -7.24 24.74 4.69
CA ASP A 156 -7.04 24.20 3.36
C ASP A 156 -5.95 23.12 3.36
N CYS A 157 -6.19 22.00 2.69
CA CYS A 157 -5.26 20.87 2.69
C CYS A 157 -3.93 21.16 1.96
N ILE A 158 -3.93 22.07 0.99
CA ILE A 158 -2.72 22.47 0.26
C ILE A 158 -1.88 23.37 1.14
N GLU A 159 -2.51 24.34 1.83
CA GLU A 159 -1.80 25.19 2.82
C GLU A 159 -1.20 24.34 3.93
N TYR A 160 -1.96 23.40 4.48
CA TYR A 160 -1.48 22.46 5.48
C TYR A 160 -0.26 21.67 4.99
N LEU A 161 -0.35 21.07 3.81
CA LEU A 161 0.74 20.29 3.23
C LEU A 161 2.00 21.12 2.97
N ASN A 162 1.84 22.40 2.60
CA ASN A 162 2.97 23.31 2.40
C ASN A 162 3.70 23.71 3.70
N ARG A 163 3.05 23.53 4.86
CA ARG A 163 3.67 23.76 6.18
C ARG A 163 4.49 22.57 6.68
N LEU A 164 4.23 21.36 6.13
CA LEU A 164 4.98 20.14 6.48
C LEU A 164 6.42 20.22 5.97
N ARG A 165 7.36 19.71 6.76
CA ARG A 165 8.81 19.74 6.49
C ARG A 165 9.42 18.36 6.32
N VAL A 166 8.85 17.34 6.98
CA VAL A 166 9.36 15.96 6.96
C VAL A 166 8.79 15.15 5.79
N PRO A 167 7.47 15.14 5.53
CA PRO A 167 6.91 14.36 4.42
C PRO A 167 7.31 14.91 3.04
N VAL A 168 7.45 14.00 2.10
CA VAL A 168 7.62 14.33 0.67
C VAL A 168 6.27 14.31 -0.03
N LEU A 169 5.96 15.34 -0.81
CA LEU A 169 4.77 15.37 -1.65
C LEU A 169 4.96 14.42 -2.84
N ALA A 170 4.32 13.25 -2.79
CA ALA A 170 4.45 12.24 -3.83
C ALA A 170 3.26 11.27 -3.86
N THR A 171 2.96 10.77 -5.06
CA THR A 171 1.88 9.80 -5.30
C THR A 171 2.28 8.36 -4.99
N HIS A 172 3.56 8.09 -4.75
CA HIS A 172 4.08 6.77 -4.39
C HIS A 172 3.56 6.30 -3.02
N VAL A 173 3.76 5.04 -2.69
CA VAL A 173 3.50 4.44 -1.37
C VAL A 173 4.55 3.39 -1.04
N GLY A 174 4.84 3.20 0.24
CA GLY A 174 5.75 2.14 0.69
C GLY A 174 7.24 2.48 0.55
N ASP A 175 7.58 3.77 0.57
CA ASP A 175 8.94 4.28 0.73
C ASP A 175 9.37 4.21 2.21
N THR A 176 10.65 4.37 2.48
CA THR A 176 11.20 4.62 3.82
C THR A 176 10.83 6.00 4.33
N ARG A 177 10.59 6.94 3.43
CA ARG A 177 10.13 8.29 3.74
C ARG A 177 8.62 8.36 3.85
N THR A 178 8.12 9.19 4.73
CA THR A 178 6.70 9.55 4.78
C THR A 178 6.34 10.37 3.54
N LEU A 179 5.28 9.93 2.85
CA LEU A 179 4.76 10.58 1.65
C LEU A 179 3.34 11.05 1.93
N ALA A 180 3.03 12.29 1.54
CA ALA A 180 1.70 12.87 1.68
C ALA A 180 1.22 13.47 0.37
N LEU A 181 -0.10 13.55 0.16
CA LEU A 181 -0.67 14.24 -0.99
C LEU A 181 -2.14 14.63 -0.75
N PRO A 182 -2.62 15.72 -1.38
CA PRO A 182 -4.04 16.09 -1.40
C PRO A 182 -4.75 15.19 -2.42
N ALA A 183 -5.52 14.21 -1.93
CA ALA A 183 -6.01 13.10 -2.76
C ALA A 183 -6.95 13.56 -3.88
N ALA A 184 -7.88 14.47 -3.57
CA ALA A 184 -8.84 15.01 -4.54
C ALA A 184 -8.17 15.81 -5.67
N HIS A 185 -7.11 16.55 -5.33
CA HIS A 185 -6.41 17.46 -6.25
C HIS A 185 -5.32 16.77 -7.07
N THR A 186 -5.01 15.50 -6.79
CA THR A 186 -3.96 14.73 -7.45
C THR A 186 -4.51 13.42 -8.06
N ILE A 187 -4.45 12.32 -7.32
CA ILE A 187 -4.76 10.98 -7.85
C ILE A 187 -6.25 10.79 -8.23
N TYR A 188 -7.15 11.63 -7.75
CA TYR A 188 -8.57 11.58 -8.07
C TYR A 188 -9.07 12.82 -8.82
N HIS A 189 -8.17 13.69 -9.29
CA HIS A 189 -8.55 14.94 -9.97
C HIS A 189 -9.39 14.66 -11.23
N GLU A 190 -8.95 13.72 -12.07
CA GLU A 190 -9.60 13.39 -13.34
C GLU A 190 -10.99 12.74 -13.21
N MET A 191 -11.36 12.25 -12.02
CA MET A 191 -12.69 11.68 -11.78
C MET A 191 -13.81 12.71 -11.78
N GLY A 192 -13.49 13.99 -11.57
CA GLY A 192 -14.47 15.06 -11.40
C GLY A 192 -15.16 15.05 -10.03
N ALA A 193 -15.70 16.19 -9.63
CA ALA A 193 -16.27 16.41 -8.29
C ALA A 193 -17.39 15.43 -7.93
N GLN A 194 -18.33 15.21 -8.85
CA GLN A 194 -19.49 14.33 -8.60
C GLN A 194 -19.10 12.88 -8.29
N MET A 195 -18.05 12.34 -8.96
CA MET A 195 -17.60 10.99 -8.70
C MET A 195 -16.83 10.93 -7.40
N ARG A 196 -15.99 11.94 -7.10
CA ARG A 196 -15.30 12.04 -5.81
C ARG A 196 -16.26 12.05 -4.64
N GLU A 197 -17.32 12.85 -4.73
CA GLU A 197 -18.38 12.91 -3.71
C GLU A 197 -19.03 11.54 -3.45
N LYS A 198 -19.39 10.82 -4.52
CA LYS A 198 -19.94 9.44 -4.41
C LYS A 198 -18.98 8.45 -3.76
N MET A 199 -17.68 8.66 -3.90
CA MET A 199 -16.63 7.84 -3.30
C MET A 199 -16.23 8.31 -1.89
N GLY A 200 -16.82 9.39 -1.37
CA GLY A 200 -16.47 9.99 -0.08
C GLY A 200 -15.05 10.58 -0.07
N ILE A 201 -14.63 11.11 -1.23
CA ILE A 201 -13.33 11.79 -1.39
C ILE A 201 -13.60 13.30 -1.30
N ASP A 202 -13.37 13.82 -0.11
CA ASP A 202 -13.46 15.24 0.21
C ASP A 202 -12.30 16.03 -0.42
N ASP A 203 -12.53 17.32 -0.74
CA ASP A 203 -11.48 18.17 -1.30
C ASP A 203 -10.32 18.41 -0.30
N ASN A 204 -10.59 18.33 1.01
CA ASN A 204 -9.60 18.41 2.09
C ASN A 204 -9.04 17.05 2.53
N LEU A 205 -9.26 15.99 1.74
CA LEU A 205 -8.72 14.66 2.04
C LEU A 205 -7.23 14.58 1.72
N ILE A 206 -6.44 14.27 2.74
CA ILE A 206 -5.00 14.00 2.64
C ILE A 206 -4.76 12.50 2.80
N ARG A 207 -3.99 11.89 1.88
CA ARG A 207 -3.49 10.52 2.00
C ARG A 207 -2.04 10.55 2.44
N VAL A 208 -1.69 9.73 3.43
CA VAL A 208 -0.34 9.58 3.95
C VAL A 208 0.12 8.14 3.84
N SER A 209 1.30 7.92 3.24
CA SER A 209 2.05 6.67 3.30
C SER A 209 3.20 6.87 4.28
N VAL A 210 3.04 6.35 5.49
CA VAL A 210 3.95 6.62 6.60
C VAL A 210 5.26 5.84 6.44
N GLY A 211 6.36 6.51 6.69
CA GLY A 211 7.73 5.97 6.62
C GLY A 211 8.30 5.58 7.98
N ILE A 212 9.62 5.51 8.03
CA ILE A 212 10.38 5.01 9.19
C ILE A 212 11.11 6.11 9.96
N GLU A 213 10.77 7.36 9.72
CA GLU A 213 11.34 8.51 10.45
C GLU A 213 11.16 8.36 11.95
N ASP A 214 11.83 9.19 12.71
CA ASP A 214 11.58 9.29 14.15
C ASP A 214 10.11 9.64 14.43
N THR A 215 9.49 8.96 15.38
CA THR A 215 8.06 9.11 15.66
C THR A 215 7.74 10.51 16.18
N GLU A 216 8.58 11.05 17.07
CA GLU A 216 8.34 12.36 17.68
C GLU A 216 8.50 13.48 16.65
N ASP A 217 9.47 13.34 15.72
CA ASP A 217 9.65 14.30 14.64
C ASP A 217 8.44 14.32 13.70
N LEU A 218 7.88 13.14 13.35
CA LEU A 218 6.65 13.07 12.57
C LEU A 218 5.47 13.73 13.29
N LEU A 219 5.24 13.38 14.54
CA LEU A 219 4.11 13.94 15.31
C LEU A 219 4.25 15.45 15.49
N ARG A 220 5.45 15.93 15.76
CA ARG A 220 5.73 17.37 15.87
C ARG A 220 5.48 18.10 14.56
N ASP A 221 5.91 17.53 13.43
CA ASP A 221 5.78 18.17 12.12
C ASP A 221 4.32 18.22 11.66
N PHE A 222 3.58 17.12 11.78
CA PHE A 222 2.16 17.10 11.46
C PHE A 222 1.33 17.97 12.40
N GLY A 223 1.70 18.06 13.70
CA GLY A 223 1.03 18.90 14.69
C GLY A 223 1.26 20.38 14.41
N GLN A 224 2.51 20.83 14.22
CA GLN A 224 2.83 22.23 13.98
C GLN A 224 2.19 22.77 12.69
N ALA A 225 1.85 21.91 11.74
CA ALA A 225 1.18 22.31 10.51
C ALA A 225 -0.33 22.54 10.71
N LEU A 226 -0.92 22.05 11.81
CA LEU A 226 -2.30 22.30 12.22
C LEU A 226 -2.47 23.63 12.97
N ASP A 227 -1.40 24.15 13.59
CA ASP A 227 -1.38 25.45 14.27
C ASP A 227 -1.29 26.61 13.25
#